data_31e86a707dd5effe8c30f2146656e600
#
_entry.id   31e86a707dd5effe8c30f2146656e600
#
_cell.length_a   1.000
_cell.length_b   1.000
_cell.length_c   1.000
_cell.angle_alpha   90.00
_cell.angle_beta   90.00
_cell.angle_gamma   90.00
#
_symmetry.space_group_name_H-M   'P 1'
#
loop_
_entity.id
_entity.type
_entity.pdbx_description
1 polymer ?
#
loop_
_entity_poly.entity_id
_entity_poly.type
_entity_poly.pdbx_seq_one_letter_code
_entity_poly.pdbx_strand_id
1 'polypeptide(L)'
;MRTIVIASKKGGVGKTTSAQNLAAALAAHGKKVLAVDMDAQANLTRAWGVKNDGNSILDVLRAKAAWQDIAVPVERGEEKGCVLLAPANRQLAAIPEVFAQEIGKELLLKEALEQVQGMFDVALIDSPPALDLLAINTYAAADAVLIPVQTEFHSLEGLALMQDDMARVRRRLNPHLTVLGIVPTFVDRRKRLCRDVLGVLAQKHSADLMQTVIRDNVTLAEAPSHGQSIFTYDPKSYGAQDYAALGSEVLTRLEARYDS
;
A
#
# COMPACT_ATOMS: atom_id res chain seq x y z
N MET A 1 8.82 -9.57 9.94
CA MET A 1 8.26 -8.47 9.11
C MET A 1 6.97 -8.94 8.47
N ARG A 2 5.90 -8.15 8.51
CA ARG A 2 4.64 -8.44 7.79
C ARG A 2 4.57 -7.59 6.53
N THR A 3 4.21 -8.19 5.42
CA THR A 3 4.15 -7.52 4.10
C THR A 3 2.70 -7.25 3.70
N ILE A 4 2.33 -5.98 3.59
CA ILE A 4 0.99 -5.53 3.23
C ILE A 4 1.05 -4.80 1.89
N VAL A 5 0.20 -5.18 0.96
CA VAL A 5 0.03 -4.48 -0.33
C VAL A 5 -1.21 -3.61 -0.28
N ILE A 6 -1.06 -2.35 -0.68
CA ILE A 6 -2.19 -1.45 -0.95
C ILE A 6 -2.53 -1.57 -2.43
N ALA A 7 -3.68 -2.14 -2.75
CA ALA A 7 -4.03 -2.44 -4.13
C ALA A 7 -5.49 -2.14 -4.47
N SER A 8 -5.73 -1.69 -5.70
CA SER A 8 -7.06 -1.51 -6.27
C SER A 8 -6.97 -1.43 -7.79
N LYS A 9 -7.95 -1.98 -8.49
CA LYS A 9 -8.07 -1.94 -9.96
C LYS A 9 -8.40 -0.56 -10.51
N LYS A 10 -8.99 0.30 -9.69
CA LYS A 10 -9.39 1.65 -10.10
C LYS A 10 -8.29 2.65 -9.77
N GLY A 11 -7.97 3.54 -10.72
CA GLY A 11 -7.14 4.70 -10.45
C GLY A 11 -7.86 5.74 -9.59
N GLY A 12 -7.12 6.53 -8.81
CA GLY A 12 -7.68 7.64 -8.04
C GLY A 12 -8.48 7.27 -6.78
N VAL A 13 -8.46 6.01 -6.35
CA VAL A 13 -9.17 5.57 -5.13
C VAL A 13 -8.42 5.86 -3.83
N GLY A 14 -7.25 6.47 -3.90
CA GLY A 14 -6.42 6.79 -2.74
C GLY A 14 -5.41 5.70 -2.36
N LYS A 15 -4.96 4.83 -3.28
CA LYS A 15 -3.92 3.82 -3.00
C LYS A 15 -2.65 4.45 -2.41
N THR A 16 -2.00 5.31 -3.18
CA THR A 16 -0.77 5.99 -2.80
C THR A 16 -0.95 6.84 -1.54
N THR A 17 -2.07 7.56 -1.43
CA THR A 17 -2.42 8.32 -0.22
C THR A 17 -2.55 7.40 0.99
N SER A 18 -3.16 6.22 0.81
CA SER A 18 -3.26 5.23 1.89
C SER A 18 -1.91 4.61 2.21
N ALA A 19 -1.07 4.31 1.21
CA ALA A 19 0.27 3.79 1.45
C ALA A 19 1.12 4.78 2.26
N GLN A 20 1.14 6.05 1.86
CA GLN A 20 1.87 7.10 2.56
C GLN A 20 1.38 7.27 4.00
N ASN A 21 0.10 7.53 4.18
CA ASN A 21 -0.41 7.92 5.50
C ASN A 21 -0.58 6.73 6.45
N LEU A 22 -0.84 5.52 5.95
CA LEU A 22 -0.80 4.33 6.79
C LEU A 22 0.64 4.01 7.25
N ALA A 23 1.66 4.17 6.38
CA ALA A 23 3.05 4.01 6.80
C ALA A 23 3.42 4.98 7.92
N ALA A 24 3.03 6.25 7.79
CA ALA A 24 3.24 7.26 8.83
C ALA A 24 2.46 6.93 10.12
N ALA A 25 1.21 6.46 10.02
CA ALA A 25 0.42 6.03 11.18
C ALA A 25 1.08 4.85 11.92
N LEU A 26 1.57 3.85 11.19
CA LEU A 26 2.28 2.72 11.79
C LEU A 26 3.58 3.16 12.48
N ALA A 27 4.32 4.10 11.87
CA ALA A 27 5.51 4.69 12.50
C ALA A 27 5.15 5.46 13.78
N ALA A 28 4.03 6.18 13.81
CA ALA A 28 3.52 6.83 15.03
C ALA A 28 3.20 5.81 16.15
N HIS A 29 2.90 4.57 15.82
CA HIS A 29 2.77 3.44 16.74
C HIS A 29 4.11 2.73 17.04
N GLY A 30 5.25 3.35 16.81
CA GLY A 30 6.57 2.82 17.11
C GLY A 30 7.08 1.74 16.13
N LYS A 31 6.38 1.47 15.02
CA LYS A 31 6.79 0.45 14.05
C LYS A 31 7.84 0.98 13.07
N LYS A 32 8.80 0.12 12.74
CA LYS A 32 9.75 0.36 11.63
C LYS A 32 9.11 -0.11 10.35
N VAL A 33 8.82 0.82 9.45
CA VAL A 33 8.09 0.56 8.20
C VAL A 33 9.01 0.73 7.00
N LEU A 34 9.04 -0.27 6.12
CA LEU A 34 9.61 -0.17 4.79
C LEU A 34 8.46 0.11 3.81
N ALA A 35 8.37 1.33 3.31
CA ALA A 35 7.44 1.69 2.24
C ALA A 35 8.10 1.40 0.89
N VAL A 36 7.43 0.63 0.03
CA VAL A 36 7.97 0.23 -1.28
C VAL A 36 7.05 0.77 -2.37
N ASP A 37 7.58 1.60 -3.25
CA ASP A 37 6.86 2.10 -4.42
C ASP A 37 7.05 1.13 -5.60
N MET A 38 6.00 0.40 -5.97
CA MET A 38 6.01 -0.57 -7.08
C MET A 38 5.24 -0.07 -8.30
N ASP A 39 4.98 1.23 -8.39
CA ASP A 39 4.38 1.84 -9.57
C ASP A 39 5.44 2.65 -10.35
N ALA A 40 5.59 2.37 -11.66
CA ALA A 40 6.49 3.11 -12.55
C ALA A 40 6.13 4.61 -12.66
N GLN A 41 4.93 5.00 -12.25
CA GLN A 41 4.55 6.41 -12.12
C GLN A 41 5.23 7.08 -10.92
N ALA A 42 5.83 6.33 -10.00
CA ALA A 42 6.54 6.83 -8.83
C ALA A 42 5.71 7.81 -7.97
N ASN A 43 4.42 7.51 -7.80
CA ASN A 43 3.49 8.40 -7.11
C ASN A 43 3.79 8.45 -5.59
N LEU A 44 4.12 7.32 -4.96
CA LEU A 44 4.48 7.28 -3.55
C LEU A 44 5.82 8.00 -3.30
N THR A 45 6.77 7.80 -4.21
CA THR A 45 8.07 8.48 -4.19
C THR A 45 7.91 10.00 -4.22
N ARG A 46 7.07 10.49 -5.15
CA ARG A 46 6.78 11.94 -5.25
C ARG A 46 5.96 12.45 -4.07
N ALA A 47 5.04 11.65 -3.55
CA ALA A 47 4.21 12.04 -2.41
C ALA A 47 5.06 12.36 -1.17
N TRP A 48 6.23 11.75 -1.03
CA TRP A 48 7.20 12.09 0.01
C TRP A 48 8.27 13.10 -0.44
N GLY A 49 8.09 13.78 -1.57
CA GLY A 49 9.01 14.79 -2.06
C GLY A 49 10.38 14.24 -2.47
N VAL A 50 10.52 12.92 -2.59
CA VAL A 50 11.77 12.29 -2.99
C VAL A 50 11.94 12.42 -4.50
N LYS A 51 13.04 13.07 -4.90
CA LYS A 51 13.51 13.10 -6.30
C LYS A 51 14.39 11.89 -6.51
N ASN A 52 14.00 10.98 -7.38
CA ASN A 52 14.76 9.77 -7.63
C ASN A 52 15.26 9.70 -9.08
N ASP A 53 16.42 10.27 -9.31
CA ASP A 53 17.17 10.19 -10.56
C ASP A 53 18.29 9.12 -10.49
N GLY A 54 18.45 8.45 -9.34
CA GLY A 54 19.45 7.43 -9.05
C GLY A 54 18.90 6.02 -9.00
N ASN A 55 19.51 5.19 -8.16
CA ASN A 55 19.10 3.82 -7.91
C ASN A 55 17.67 3.77 -7.32
N SER A 56 16.93 2.75 -7.72
CA SER A 56 15.52 2.55 -7.37
C SER A 56 15.25 1.10 -6.96
N ILE A 57 14.03 0.80 -6.62
CA ILE A 57 13.60 -0.59 -6.36
C ILE A 57 13.96 -1.53 -7.54
N LEU A 58 13.96 -1.05 -8.79
CA LEU A 58 14.39 -1.84 -9.95
C LEU A 58 15.82 -2.37 -9.79
N ASP A 59 16.73 -1.55 -9.25
CA ASP A 59 18.13 -1.94 -9.09
C ASP A 59 18.31 -3.00 -7.99
N VAL A 60 17.48 -2.96 -6.96
CA VAL A 60 17.41 -4.03 -5.95
C VAL A 60 16.88 -5.31 -6.57
N LEU A 61 15.78 -5.25 -7.34
CA LEU A 61 15.23 -6.42 -8.03
C LEU A 61 16.20 -7.04 -9.04
N ARG A 62 17.12 -6.24 -9.60
CA ARG A 62 18.21 -6.68 -10.51
C ARG A 62 19.47 -7.14 -9.77
N ALA A 63 19.47 -7.16 -8.44
CA ALA A 63 20.65 -7.38 -7.61
C ALA A 63 21.84 -6.45 -7.95
N LYS A 64 21.57 -5.23 -8.43
CA LYS A 64 22.59 -4.21 -8.76
C LYS A 64 22.82 -3.22 -7.64
N ALA A 65 21.87 -3.10 -6.69
CA ALA A 65 21.97 -2.29 -5.50
C ALA A 65 21.43 -3.04 -4.29
N ALA A 66 21.94 -2.76 -3.11
CA ALA A 66 21.36 -3.23 -1.87
C ALA A 66 20.27 -2.27 -1.38
N TRP A 67 19.42 -2.72 -0.46
CA TRP A 67 18.35 -1.89 0.12
C TRP A 67 18.88 -0.60 0.76
N GLN A 68 20.03 -0.65 1.44
CA GLN A 68 20.67 0.53 2.05
C GLN A 68 21.11 1.58 1.03
N ASP A 69 21.36 1.19 -0.21
CA ASP A 69 21.80 2.09 -1.28
C ASP A 69 20.65 2.90 -1.87
N ILE A 70 19.40 2.46 -1.64
CA ILE A 70 18.21 3.09 -2.18
C ILE A 70 17.25 3.63 -1.12
N ALA A 71 17.25 3.07 0.10
CA ALA A 71 16.27 3.41 1.12
C ALA A 71 16.46 4.83 1.66
N VAL A 72 15.41 5.64 1.55
CA VAL A 72 15.40 7.05 1.98
C VAL A 72 14.55 7.19 3.25
N PRO A 73 15.06 7.75 4.36
CA PRO A 73 14.24 8.06 5.52
C PRO A 73 13.29 9.21 5.19
N VAL A 74 11.98 8.99 5.33
CA VAL A 74 10.95 9.95 4.90
C VAL A 74 10.01 10.39 6.03
N GLU A 75 9.89 9.60 7.09
CA GLU A 75 9.03 9.95 8.23
C GLU A 75 9.65 9.42 9.53
N ARG A 76 9.49 10.17 10.63
CA ARG A 76 9.84 9.73 11.97
C ARG A 76 8.59 9.66 12.82
N GLY A 77 8.40 8.54 13.46
CA GLY A 77 7.33 8.32 14.42
C GLY A 77 7.79 8.51 15.86
N GLU A 78 6.96 8.07 16.77
CA GLU A 78 7.28 8.03 18.20
C GLU A 78 8.27 6.90 18.51
N GLU A 79 9.00 6.99 19.61
CA GLU A 79 10.00 6.04 20.07
C GLU A 79 11.04 5.71 18.99
N LYS A 80 11.00 4.47 18.46
CA LYS A 80 11.89 3.98 17.39
C LYS A 80 11.17 3.85 16.04
N GLY A 81 9.92 4.30 15.96
CA GLY A 81 9.13 4.23 14.74
C GLY A 81 9.71 5.12 13.64
N CYS A 82 9.75 4.59 12.44
CA CYS A 82 10.21 5.33 11.27
C CYS A 82 9.65 4.73 9.98
N VAL A 83 9.67 5.53 8.92
CA VAL A 83 9.42 5.06 7.55
C VAL A 83 10.66 5.26 6.72
N LEU A 84 11.16 4.17 6.13
CA LEU A 84 12.13 4.21 5.04
C LEU A 84 11.40 3.91 3.72
N LEU A 85 11.62 4.74 2.72
CA LEU A 85 11.05 4.57 1.38
C LEU A 85 12.07 3.89 0.47
N ALA A 86 11.68 2.80 -0.19
CA ALA A 86 12.32 2.28 -1.38
C ALA A 86 11.67 2.93 -2.60
N PRO A 87 12.34 3.89 -3.25
CA PRO A 87 11.72 4.71 -4.28
C PRO A 87 11.63 3.99 -5.61
N ALA A 88 10.59 4.32 -6.40
CA ALA A 88 10.49 3.98 -7.81
C ALA A 88 11.02 5.10 -8.71
N ASN A 89 11.25 4.76 -9.97
CA ASN A 89 11.40 5.70 -11.06
C ASN A 89 10.79 5.11 -12.35
N ARG A 90 10.79 5.89 -13.44
CA ARG A 90 10.17 5.48 -14.72
C ARG A 90 10.80 4.22 -15.34
N GLN A 91 12.05 3.89 -14.98
CA GLN A 91 12.72 2.69 -15.49
C GLN A 91 12.05 1.40 -15.00
N LEU A 92 11.27 1.47 -13.91
CA LEU A 92 10.51 0.34 -13.40
C LEU A 92 9.51 -0.21 -14.44
N ALA A 93 9.06 0.60 -15.40
CA ALA A 93 8.21 0.15 -16.51
C ALA A 93 8.89 -0.88 -17.41
N ALA A 94 10.23 -0.95 -17.43
CA ALA A 94 10.99 -1.90 -18.23
C ALA A 94 11.10 -3.31 -17.59
N ILE A 95 10.52 -3.55 -16.42
CA ILE A 95 10.57 -4.84 -15.73
C ILE A 95 10.21 -6.02 -16.63
N PRO A 96 9.14 -6.01 -17.45
CA PRO A 96 8.79 -7.13 -18.29
C PRO A 96 9.88 -7.49 -19.32
N GLU A 97 10.57 -6.47 -19.84
CA GLU A 97 11.63 -6.65 -20.83
C GLU A 97 12.94 -7.07 -20.16
N VAL A 98 13.28 -6.41 -19.05
CA VAL A 98 14.52 -6.69 -18.28
C VAL A 98 14.56 -8.13 -17.77
N PHE A 99 13.42 -8.65 -17.32
CA PHE A 99 13.30 -10.00 -16.77
C PHE A 99 12.59 -10.98 -17.71
N ALA A 100 12.57 -10.72 -19.04
CA ALA A 100 11.84 -11.55 -20.01
C ALA A 100 12.28 -13.02 -19.97
N GLN A 101 13.58 -13.28 -19.79
CA GLN A 101 14.18 -14.62 -19.75
C GLN A 101 14.37 -15.16 -18.32
N GLU A 102 14.04 -14.39 -17.29
CA GLU A 102 14.27 -14.78 -15.90
C GLU A 102 13.23 -15.82 -15.46
N ILE A 103 13.70 -16.92 -14.87
CA ILE A 103 12.86 -17.94 -14.25
C ILE A 103 12.45 -17.42 -12.86
N GLY A 104 11.15 -17.47 -12.55
CA GLY A 104 10.66 -16.98 -11.25
C GLY A 104 10.54 -15.46 -11.15
N LYS A 105 10.51 -14.76 -12.30
CA LYS A 105 10.35 -13.28 -12.37
C LYS A 105 9.15 -12.72 -11.61
N GLU A 106 8.18 -13.55 -11.26
CA GLU A 106 7.04 -13.23 -10.45
C GLU A 106 7.36 -13.16 -8.94
N LEU A 107 8.55 -13.61 -8.52
CA LEU A 107 8.98 -13.73 -7.13
C LEU A 107 10.11 -12.76 -6.74
N LEU A 108 10.58 -11.93 -7.67
CA LEU A 108 11.72 -11.02 -7.47
C LEU A 108 11.58 -10.15 -6.22
N LEU A 109 10.39 -9.55 -6.02
CA LEU A 109 10.15 -8.71 -4.84
C LEU A 109 10.11 -9.52 -3.55
N LYS A 110 9.58 -10.73 -3.58
CA LYS A 110 9.56 -11.64 -2.43
C LYS A 110 10.97 -11.97 -1.98
N GLU A 111 11.82 -12.40 -2.91
CA GLU A 111 13.23 -12.75 -2.66
C GLU A 111 14.02 -11.51 -2.17
N ALA A 112 13.76 -10.34 -2.75
CA ALA A 112 14.38 -9.11 -2.30
C ALA A 112 13.98 -8.75 -0.86
N LEU A 113 12.70 -8.87 -0.48
CA LEU A 113 12.20 -8.58 0.87
C LEU A 113 12.73 -9.56 1.93
N GLU A 114 13.03 -10.80 1.56
CA GLU A 114 13.65 -11.78 2.45
C GLU A 114 15.01 -11.29 2.98
N GLN A 115 15.76 -10.51 2.21
CA GLN A 115 17.07 -9.97 2.60
C GLN A 115 16.99 -8.96 3.76
N VAL A 116 15.83 -8.31 3.94
CA VAL A 116 15.61 -7.31 5.01
C VAL A 116 14.61 -7.79 6.07
N GLN A 117 14.27 -9.07 6.04
CA GLN A 117 13.41 -9.69 7.05
C GLN A 117 14.05 -9.57 8.44
N GLY A 118 13.32 -9.00 9.40
CA GLY A 118 13.84 -8.74 10.76
C GLY A 118 14.42 -7.33 10.95
N MET A 119 14.65 -6.56 9.89
CA MET A 119 15.05 -5.16 9.98
C MET A 119 13.87 -4.21 10.19
N PHE A 120 12.70 -4.60 9.68
CA PHE A 120 11.44 -3.86 9.73
C PHE A 120 10.34 -4.70 10.37
N ASP A 121 9.35 -4.01 10.97
CA ASP A 121 8.15 -4.66 11.49
C ASP A 121 7.13 -4.90 10.37
N VAL A 122 6.99 -3.92 9.46
CA VAL A 122 6.04 -3.95 8.34
C VAL A 122 6.72 -3.49 7.05
N ALA A 123 6.49 -4.22 5.95
CA ALA A 123 6.68 -3.73 4.60
C ALA A 123 5.31 -3.32 4.02
N LEU A 124 5.20 -2.08 3.57
CA LEU A 124 3.98 -1.53 2.97
C LEU A 124 4.23 -1.20 1.51
N ILE A 125 3.53 -1.86 0.60
CA ILE A 125 3.78 -1.80 -0.84
C ILE A 125 2.66 -1.04 -1.53
N ASP A 126 2.98 0.05 -2.23
CA ASP A 126 2.06 0.72 -3.17
C ASP A 126 2.12 0.02 -4.54
N SER A 127 1.00 -0.54 -5.00
CA SER A 127 0.94 -1.34 -6.21
C SER A 127 0.40 -0.56 -7.41
N PRO A 128 0.79 -0.91 -8.65
CA PRO A 128 0.17 -0.36 -9.85
C PRO A 128 -1.30 -0.81 -9.96
N PRO A 129 -2.14 -0.11 -10.77
CA PRO A 129 -3.55 -0.45 -10.91
C PRO A 129 -3.80 -1.65 -11.82
N ALA A 130 -2.91 -1.94 -12.76
CA ALA A 130 -3.02 -3.06 -13.70
C ALA A 130 -2.41 -4.33 -13.12
N LEU A 131 -2.98 -5.51 -13.48
CA LEU A 131 -2.37 -6.79 -13.14
C LEU A 131 -1.29 -7.13 -14.18
N ASP A 132 -0.18 -6.45 -14.09
CA ASP A 132 1.06 -6.72 -14.85
C ASP A 132 2.09 -7.46 -13.96
N LEU A 133 3.31 -7.61 -14.46
CA LEU A 133 4.39 -8.29 -13.73
C LEU A 133 4.74 -7.57 -12.43
N LEU A 134 4.61 -6.22 -12.37
CA LEU A 134 4.82 -5.45 -11.15
C LEU A 134 3.79 -5.80 -10.09
N ALA A 135 2.50 -5.75 -10.45
CA ALA A 135 1.42 -6.09 -9.52
C ALA A 135 1.50 -7.57 -9.07
N ILE A 136 1.83 -8.49 -9.99
CA ILE A 136 2.01 -9.91 -9.65
C ILE A 136 3.11 -10.07 -8.61
N ASN A 137 4.24 -9.39 -8.76
CA ASN A 137 5.32 -9.39 -7.77
C ASN A 137 4.86 -8.89 -6.40
N THR A 138 4.03 -7.82 -6.36
CA THR A 138 3.51 -7.31 -5.08
C THR A 138 2.63 -8.33 -4.37
N TYR A 139 1.73 -8.99 -5.10
CA TYR A 139 0.86 -10.02 -4.52
C TYR A 139 1.62 -11.30 -4.15
N ALA A 140 2.63 -11.69 -4.92
CA ALA A 140 3.46 -12.85 -4.62
C ALA A 140 4.28 -12.68 -3.33
N ALA A 141 4.69 -11.44 -3.04
CA ALA A 141 5.45 -11.08 -1.85
C ALA A 141 4.59 -10.80 -0.60
N ALA A 142 3.29 -10.56 -0.76
CA ALA A 142 2.43 -10.08 0.32
C ALA A 142 1.92 -11.19 1.25
N ASP A 143 1.83 -10.89 2.54
CA ASP A 143 1.03 -11.66 3.50
C ASP A 143 -0.45 -11.29 3.35
N ALA A 144 -0.73 -10.00 3.15
CA ALA A 144 -2.09 -9.49 3.10
C ALA A 144 -2.26 -8.29 2.16
N VAL A 145 -3.50 -8.08 1.69
CA VAL A 145 -3.87 -6.96 0.83
C VAL A 145 -4.88 -6.07 1.56
N LEU A 146 -4.59 -4.78 1.61
CA LEU A 146 -5.53 -3.73 2.02
C LEU A 146 -6.10 -3.06 0.77
N ILE A 147 -7.41 -2.97 0.67
CA ILE A 147 -8.11 -2.58 -0.54
C ILE A 147 -8.85 -1.25 -0.33
N PRO A 148 -8.30 -0.11 -0.74
CA PRO A 148 -9.05 1.14 -0.75
C PRO A 148 -10.16 1.09 -1.81
N VAL A 149 -11.38 1.42 -1.40
CA VAL A 149 -12.57 1.42 -2.26
C VAL A 149 -13.27 2.77 -2.12
N GLN A 150 -13.28 3.55 -3.20
CA GLN A 150 -14.05 4.79 -3.24
C GLN A 150 -15.54 4.50 -3.19
N THR A 151 -16.31 5.32 -2.46
CA THR A 151 -17.76 5.12 -2.27
C THR A 151 -18.57 5.55 -3.51
N GLU A 152 -18.22 4.95 -4.66
CA GLU A 152 -18.86 5.11 -5.97
C GLU A 152 -19.28 3.76 -6.55
N PHE A 153 -20.32 3.75 -7.40
CA PHE A 153 -20.92 2.51 -7.93
C PHE A 153 -19.91 1.61 -8.65
N HIS A 154 -19.10 2.16 -9.56
CA HIS A 154 -18.11 1.38 -10.34
C HIS A 154 -16.97 0.80 -9.50
N SER A 155 -16.82 1.23 -8.25
CA SER A 155 -15.76 0.70 -7.38
C SER A 155 -16.06 -0.72 -6.90
N LEU A 156 -17.33 -1.12 -6.86
CA LEU A 156 -17.73 -2.49 -6.50
C LEU A 156 -17.35 -3.50 -7.59
N GLU A 157 -17.44 -3.13 -8.87
CA GLU A 157 -16.98 -3.96 -9.99
C GLU A 157 -15.47 -4.16 -9.93
N GLY A 158 -14.72 -3.07 -9.67
CA GLY A 158 -13.26 -3.15 -9.49
C GLY A 158 -12.84 -4.05 -8.33
N LEU A 159 -13.60 -4.07 -7.24
CA LEU A 159 -13.36 -4.96 -6.10
C LEU A 159 -13.52 -6.44 -6.48
N ALA A 160 -14.58 -6.78 -7.22
CA ALA A 160 -14.80 -8.15 -7.68
C ALA A 160 -13.67 -8.64 -8.61
N LEU A 161 -13.27 -7.83 -9.59
CA LEU A 161 -12.15 -8.13 -10.49
C LEU A 161 -10.84 -8.32 -9.72
N MET A 162 -10.62 -7.54 -8.67
CA MET A 162 -9.43 -7.67 -7.84
C MET A 162 -9.43 -8.98 -7.05
N GLN A 163 -10.58 -9.41 -6.53
CA GLN A 163 -10.71 -10.70 -5.84
C GLN A 163 -10.41 -11.87 -6.77
N ASP A 164 -10.82 -11.79 -8.04
CA ASP A 164 -10.48 -12.79 -9.07
C ASP A 164 -8.98 -12.85 -9.34
N ASP A 165 -8.31 -11.69 -9.43
CA ASP A 165 -6.85 -11.65 -9.61
C ASP A 165 -6.12 -12.25 -8.41
N MET A 166 -6.52 -11.89 -7.19
CA MET A 166 -5.97 -12.49 -5.97
C MET A 166 -6.17 -14.01 -5.96
N ALA A 167 -7.32 -14.51 -6.39
CA ALA A 167 -7.59 -15.94 -6.47
C ALA A 167 -6.66 -16.65 -7.47
N ARG A 168 -6.28 -15.99 -8.57
CA ARG A 168 -5.30 -16.52 -9.53
C ARG A 168 -3.89 -16.58 -8.92
N VAL A 169 -3.48 -15.52 -8.23
CA VAL A 169 -2.17 -15.47 -7.56
C VAL A 169 -2.09 -16.50 -6.43
N ARG A 170 -3.14 -16.64 -5.61
CA ARG A 170 -3.21 -17.66 -4.55
C ARG A 170 -2.98 -19.08 -5.08
N ARG A 171 -3.60 -19.41 -6.20
CA ARG A 171 -3.49 -20.77 -6.76
C ARG A 171 -2.11 -21.11 -7.30
N ARG A 172 -1.32 -20.13 -7.72
CA ARG A 172 -0.09 -20.37 -8.48
C ARG A 172 1.18 -19.92 -7.79
N LEU A 173 1.12 -18.82 -7.02
CA LEU A 173 2.31 -18.12 -6.54
C LEU A 173 2.32 -17.95 -5.02
N ASN A 174 1.20 -17.59 -4.40
CA ASN A 174 1.14 -17.28 -2.98
C ASN A 174 -0.16 -17.81 -2.33
N PRO A 175 -0.20 -19.09 -1.92
CA PRO A 175 -1.40 -19.68 -1.29
C PRO A 175 -1.84 -18.99 0.00
N HIS A 176 -0.94 -18.28 0.67
CA HIS A 176 -1.18 -17.64 1.97
C HIS A 176 -1.69 -16.19 1.85
N LEU A 177 -1.77 -15.63 0.64
CA LEU A 177 -2.25 -14.27 0.42
C LEU A 177 -3.68 -14.09 0.95
N THR A 178 -3.91 -13.13 1.82
CA THR A 178 -5.23 -12.87 2.42
C THR A 178 -5.71 -11.44 2.13
N VAL A 179 -7.00 -11.16 2.35
CA VAL A 179 -7.52 -9.79 2.41
C VAL A 179 -7.39 -9.32 3.86
N LEU A 180 -6.58 -8.29 4.12
CA LEU A 180 -6.48 -7.67 5.45
C LEU A 180 -7.74 -6.84 5.76
N GLY A 181 -8.18 -6.08 4.76
CA GLY A 181 -9.39 -5.28 4.89
C GLY A 181 -9.74 -4.51 3.62
N ILE A 182 -11.01 -4.12 3.54
CA ILE A 182 -11.56 -3.21 2.53
C ILE A 182 -11.78 -1.87 3.23
N VAL A 183 -11.11 -0.81 2.77
CA VAL A 183 -11.18 0.54 3.36
C VAL A 183 -12.03 1.44 2.49
N PRO A 184 -13.22 1.86 2.95
CA PRO A 184 -13.98 2.87 2.24
C PRO A 184 -13.24 4.22 2.24
N THR A 185 -13.05 4.81 1.07
CA THR A 185 -12.37 6.10 0.87
C THR A 185 -13.30 7.14 0.27
N PHE A 186 -12.93 8.42 0.37
CA PHE A 186 -13.72 9.57 -0.09
C PHE A 186 -15.15 9.55 0.47
N VAL A 187 -15.28 9.18 1.75
CA VAL A 187 -16.57 9.00 2.39
C VAL A 187 -17.21 10.35 2.73
N ASP A 188 -18.35 10.63 2.12
CA ASP A 188 -19.26 11.70 2.50
C ASP A 188 -20.66 11.13 2.74
N ARG A 189 -21.00 10.87 4.00
CA ARG A 189 -22.28 10.25 4.40
C ARG A 189 -23.51 11.12 4.09
N ARG A 190 -23.35 12.39 3.71
CA ARG A 190 -24.46 13.25 3.26
C ARG A 190 -24.96 12.80 1.88
N LYS A 191 -24.07 12.25 1.03
CA LYS A 191 -24.39 11.73 -0.30
C LYS A 191 -25.15 10.40 -0.18
N ARG A 192 -26.31 10.28 -0.85
CA ARG A 192 -27.10 9.05 -0.87
C ARG A 192 -26.29 7.87 -1.44
N LEU A 193 -25.64 8.08 -2.58
CA LEU A 193 -24.82 7.05 -3.24
C LEU A 193 -23.74 6.49 -2.30
N CYS A 194 -23.08 7.34 -1.50
CA CYS A 194 -22.10 6.89 -0.54
C CYS A 194 -22.71 5.93 0.49
N ARG A 195 -23.89 6.26 1.03
CA ARG A 195 -24.59 5.38 1.99
C ARG A 195 -25.00 4.06 1.35
N ASP A 196 -25.49 4.10 0.11
CA ASP A 196 -25.91 2.90 -0.63
C ASP A 196 -24.71 1.97 -0.88
N VAL A 197 -23.56 2.50 -1.30
CA VAL A 197 -22.32 1.72 -1.50
C VAL A 197 -21.78 1.15 -0.19
N LEU A 198 -21.76 1.91 0.89
CA LEU A 198 -21.38 1.42 2.22
C LEU A 198 -22.32 0.28 2.69
N GLY A 199 -23.62 0.39 2.41
CA GLY A 199 -24.59 -0.68 2.70
C GLY A 199 -24.29 -1.97 1.94
N VAL A 200 -23.94 -1.87 0.66
CA VAL A 200 -23.54 -3.04 -0.16
C VAL A 200 -22.25 -3.67 0.35
N LEU A 201 -21.25 -2.86 0.70
CA LEU A 201 -20.00 -3.37 1.28
C LEU A 201 -20.25 -4.08 2.61
N ALA A 202 -21.05 -3.49 3.49
CA ALA A 202 -21.40 -4.10 4.78
C ALA A 202 -22.17 -5.42 4.62
N GLN A 203 -23.03 -5.51 3.62
CA GLN A 203 -23.82 -6.73 3.36
C GLN A 203 -22.98 -7.85 2.74
N LYS A 204 -22.12 -7.52 1.75
CA LYS A 204 -21.41 -8.53 0.96
C LYS A 204 -20.01 -8.86 1.46
N HIS A 205 -19.38 -7.95 2.17
CA HIS A 205 -17.98 -8.03 2.59
C HIS A 205 -17.78 -7.73 4.07
N SER A 206 -18.75 -8.02 4.92
CA SER A 206 -18.75 -7.69 6.36
C SER A 206 -17.50 -8.17 7.10
N ALA A 207 -16.98 -9.35 6.75
CA ALA A 207 -15.80 -9.92 7.39
C ALA A 207 -14.49 -9.15 7.06
N ASP A 208 -14.42 -8.64 5.84
CA ASP A 208 -13.22 -7.92 5.36
C ASP A 208 -13.36 -6.39 5.47
N LEU A 209 -14.58 -5.87 5.66
CA LEU A 209 -14.81 -4.43 5.74
C LEU A 209 -14.12 -3.84 6.97
N MET A 210 -13.31 -2.80 6.77
CA MET A 210 -12.74 -2.03 7.89
C MET A 210 -13.86 -1.21 8.56
N GLN A 211 -13.77 -1.06 9.88
CA GLN A 211 -14.67 -0.17 10.62
C GLN A 211 -14.30 1.29 10.35
N THR A 212 -13.02 1.53 10.18
CA THR A 212 -12.47 2.84 9.82
C THR A 212 -12.78 3.17 8.36
N VAL A 213 -13.22 4.40 8.13
CA VAL A 213 -13.42 4.96 6.78
C VAL A 213 -12.55 6.20 6.61
N ILE A 214 -12.08 6.45 5.38
CA ILE A 214 -11.35 7.68 5.08
C ILE A 214 -12.33 8.68 4.47
N ARG A 215 -12.60 9.75 5.22
CA ARG A 215 -13.48 10.83 4.79
C ARG A 215 -12.89 11.61 3.61
N ASP A 216 -13.75 12.17 2.78
CA ASP A 216 -13.34 13.12 1.75
C ASP A 216 -12.72 14.35 2.43
N ASN A 217 -11.43 14.62 2.15
CA ASN A 217 -10.65 15.65 2.83
C ASN A 217 -9.61 16.25 1.89
N VAL A 218 -9.71 17.54 1.64
CA VAL A 218 -8.84 18.30 0.74
C VAL A 218 -7.37 18.26 1.19
N THR A 219 -7.11 18.32 2.50
CA THR A 219 -5.73 18.33 3.02
C THR A 219 -4.97 17.03 2.70
N LEU A 220 -5.68 15.90 2.51
CA LEU A 220 -5.07 14.65 2.03
C LEU A 220 -4.58 14.74 0.58
N ALA A 221 -5.19 15.59 -0.25
CA ALA A 221 -4.75 15.83 -1.61
C ALA A 221 -3.63 16.88 -1.67
N GLU A 222 -3.57 17.79 -0.71
CA GLU A 222 -2.59 18.87 -0.63
C GLU A 222 -1.25 18.39 -0.07
N ALA A 223 -1.24 17.57 0.99
CA ALA A 223 -0.05 17.11 1.71
C ALA A 223 1.04 16.52 0.77
N PRO A 224 0.74 15.69 -0.24
CA PRO A 224 1.75 15.19 -1.18
C PRO A 224 2.45 16.28 -2.00
N SER A 225 1.79 17.42 -2.27
CA SER A 225 2.42 18.54 -2.98
C SER A 225 3.53 19.22 -2.16
N HIS A 226 3.51 19.02 -0.84
CA HIS A 226 4.51 19.48 0.11
C HIS A 226 5.52 18.38 0.50
N GLY A 227 5.40 17.18 -0.07
CA GLY A 227 6.27 16.05 0.25
C GLY A 227 6.07 15.52 1.67
N GLN A 228 4.88 15.66 2.24
CA GLN A 228 4.59 15.36 3.64
C GLN A 228 3.46 14.36 3.80
N SER A 229 3.50 13.56 4.88
CA SER A 229 2.32 12.84 5.34
C SER A 229 1.28 13.81 5.90
N ILE A 230 0.05 13.35 6.05
CA ILE A 230 -1.01 14.14 6.68
C ILE A 230 -0.69 14.48 8.14
N PHE A 231 0.07 13.64 8.82
CA PHE A 231 0.46 13.84 10.22
C PHE A 231 1.46 14.98 10.39
N THR A 232 2.31 15.21 9.36
CA THR A 232 3.24 16.34 9.33
C THR A 232 2.59 17.59 8.74
N TYR A 233 1.74 17.46 7.72
CA TYR A 233 1.11 18.58 7.02
C TYR A 233 -0.03 19.22 7.84
N ASP A 234 -0.99 18.43 8.30
CA ASP A 234 -2.13 18.89 9.12
C ASP A 234 -2.55 17.81 10.14
N PRO A 235 -1.83 17.73 11.28
CA PRO A 235 -2.05 16.68 12.29
C PRO A 235 -3.41 16.75 12.97
N LYS A 236 -4.15 17.87 12.83
CA LYS A 236 -5.48 18.05 13.43
C LYS A 236 -6.62 17.77 12.45
N SER A 237 -6.31 17.54 11.18
CA SER A 237 -7.30 17.26 10.13
C SER A 237 -8.08 15.98 10.41
N TYR A 238 -9.22 15.88 9.75
CA TYR A 238 -9.98 14.64 9.72
C TYR A 238 -9.19 13.50 9.03
N GLY A 239 -8.34 13.85 8.04
CA GLY A 239 -7.48 12.87 7.38
C GLY A 239 -6.47 12.24 8.35
N ALA A 240 -5.84 13.04 9.21
CA ALA A 240 -4.92 12.53 10.24
C ALA A 240 -5.65 11.62 11.25
N GLN A 241 -6.84 12.01 11.70
CA GLN A 241 -7.66 11.19 12.60
C GLN A 241 -8.05 9.85 11.96
N ASP A 242 -8.49 9.87 10.71
CA ASP A 242 -8.94 8.67 10.00
C ASP A 242 -7.77 7.69 9.76
N TYR A 243 -6.59 8.19 9.35
CA TYR A 243 -5.42 7.32 9.16
C TYR A 243 -4.81 6.85 10.48
N ALA A 244 -4.88 7.61 11.57
CA ALA A 244 -4.51 7.14 12.90
C ALA A 244 -5.40 5.97 13.35
N ALA A 245 -6.73 6.09 13.17
CA ALA A 245 -7.67 5.02 13.46
C ALA A 245 -7.44 3.79 12.56
N LEU A 246 -7.16 4.01 11.25
CA LEU A 246 -6.84 2.93 10.33
C LEU A 246 -5.55 2.20 10.74
N GLY A 247 -4.52 2.93 11.15
CA GLY A 247 -3.27 2.35 11.65
C GLY A 247 -3.49 1.42 12.83
N SER A 248 -4.28 1.87 13.82
CA SER A 248 -4.65 1.08 14.99
C SER A 248 -5.44 -0.18 14.61
N GLU A 249 -6.43 -0.05 13.70
CA GLU A 249 -7.23 -1.19 13.24
C GLU A 249 -6.40 -2.20 12.45
N VAL A 250 -5.46 -1.73 11.62
CA VAL A 250 -4.54 -2.59 10.88
C VAL A 250 -3.66 -3.40 11.83
N LEU A 251 -3.09 -2.77 12.86
CA LEU A 251 -2.27 -3.49 13.86
C LEU A 251 -3.08 -4.56 14.59
N THR A 252 -4.29 -4.22 15.05
CA THR A 252 -5.18 -5.17 15.72
C THR A 252 -5.51 -6.38 14.82
N ARG A 253 -5.78 -6.14 13.52
CA ARG A 253 -6.07 -7.22 12.58
C ARG A 253 -4.85 -8.09 12.27
N LEU A 254 -3.65 -7.50 12.23
CA LEU A 254 -2.40 -8.25 12.05
C LEU A 254 -2.14 -9.15 13.26
N GLU A 255 -2.24 -8.62 14.48
CA GLU A 255 -2.08 -9.38 15.72
C GLU A 255 -3.07 -10.56 15.80
N ALA A 256 -4.36 -10.29 15.57
CA ALA A 256 -5.39 -11.34 15.60
C ALA A 256 -5.18 -12.43 14.54
N ARG A 257 -4.50 -12.14 13.45
CA ARG A 257 -4.34 -13.10 12.33
C ARG A 257 -3.06 -13.89 12.38
N TYR A 258 -1.99 -13.32 12.91
CA TYR A 258 -0.65 -13.89 12.78
C TYR A 258 0.05 -14.15 14.12
N ASP A 259 -0.45 -13.62 15.22
CA ASP A 259 0.16 -13.76 16.55
C ASP A 259 -0.70 -14.62 17.51
N SER A 260 -1.77 -15.23 16.96
CA SER A 260 -2.68 -16.16 17.70
C SER A 260 -2.20 -17.62 17.64
#